data_de600e7100932adc285dd42fd8f37416
#
_entry.id   de600e7100932adc285dd42fd8f37416
#
_cell.length_a   1.000
_cell.length_b   1.000
_cell.length_c   1.000
_cell.angle_alpha   90.00
_cell.angle_beta   90.00
_cell.angle_gamma   90.00
#
_symmetry.space_group_name_H-M   'P 1'
#
loop_
_entity.id
_entity.type
_entity.pdbx_description
1 polymer ?
#
loop_
_entity_poly.entity_id
_entity_poly.type
_entity_poly.pdbx_seq_one_letter_code
_entity_poly.pdbx_strand_id
1 'polypeptide(L)'
;SAYPIPFDLGMWVGADGNEIGASFNAKSYRYKLDGDVRADLSVIDGINKAYIETNMKLPWVNHLYGTGDWGGSPTEESVKNVDESVRANKDNKLFQVISARSDKVFTKLKRYNNGANGVFIPRYKGDMLMTNHGAGCYTSRTQSKRLDYQSEQIAHSAEFTCSFASLCGTYDYPKENLNKAWKRSIKHQFHDDITGT
;
A
#
# COMPACT_ATOMS: atom_id res chain seq x y z
N SER A 1 -3.81 -13.87 -14.36
CA SER A 1 -4.89 -13.33 -13.53
C SER A 1 -6.13 -13.15 -14.41
N ALA A 2 -7.32 -13.47 -13.90
CA ALA A 2 -8.57 -13.31 -14.65
C ALA A 2 -8.95 -11.83 -14.87
N TYR A 3 -8.34 -10.93 -14.10
CA TYR A 3 -8.57 -9.48 -14.17
C TYR A 3 -7.21 -8.77 -14.06
N PRO A 4 -6.49 -8.60 -15.17
CA PRO A 4 -5.22 -7.90 -15.15
C PRO A 4 -5.47 -6.44 -14.80
N ILE A 5 -4.84 -5.98 -13.73
CA ILE A 5 -4.74 -4.56 -13.44
C ILE A 5 -3.86 -3.94 -14.53
N PRO A 6 -4.29 -2.86 -15.19
CA PRO A 6 -3.65 -2.39 -16.41
C PRO A 6 -2.37 -1.59 -16.19
N PHE A 7 -1.83 -1.53 -14.96
CA PHE A 7 -0.64 -0.76 -14.64
C PHE A 7 0.13 -1.32 -13.44
N ASP A 8 1.39 -0.97 -13.33
CA ASP A 8 2.20 -1.14 -12.12
C ASP A 8 2.22 0.13 -11.26
N LEU A 9 2.06 1.32 -11.89
CA LEU A 9 1.89 2.60 -11.23
C LEU A 9 0.74 3.37 -11.89
N GLY A 10 -0.29 3.70 -11.12
CA GLY A 10 -1.48 4.36 -11.66
C GLY A 10 -2.40 4.93 -10.58
N MET A 11 -3.62 5.22 -10.95
CA MET A 11 -4.69 5.70 -10.07
C MET A 11 -5.77 4.63 -9.91
N TRP A 12 -6.09 4.31 -8.68
CA TRP A 12 -7.25 3.49 -8.35
C TRP A 12 -8.44 4.38 -8.06
N VAL A 13 -9.52 4.19 -8.82
CA VAL A 13 -10.73 5.00 -8.75
C VAL A 13 -11.77 4.29 -7.89
N GLY A 14 -12.22 4.95 -6.83
CA GLY A 14 -13.29 4.48 -5.96
C GLY A 14 -14.67 4.52 -6.60
N ALA A 15 -15.64 3.94 -5.93
CA ALA A 15 -17.03 3.94 -6.37
C ALA A 15 -17.62 5.36 -6.48
N ASP A 16 -17.19 6.23 -5.61
CA ASP A 16 -17.57 7.66 -5.53
C ASP A 16 -16.83 8.56 -6.55
N GLY A 17 -15.91 7.97 -7.34
CA GLY A 17 -15.08 8.69 -8.30
C GLY A 17 -13.83 9.34 -7.74
N ASN A 18 -13.60 9.26 -6.44
CA ASN A 18 -12.32 9.70 -5.86
C ASN A 18 -11.17 8.78 -6.27
N GLU A 19 -9.97 9.35 -6.39
CA GLU A 19 -8.80 8.64 -6.88
C GLU A 19 -7.71 8.58 -5.81
N ILE A 20 -7.06 7.42 -5.71
CA ILE A 20 -5.86 7.23 -4.90
C ILE A 20 -4.74 6.64 -5.75
N GLY A 21 -3.50 7.08 -5.51
CA GLY A 21 -2.35 6.47 -6.17
C GLY A 21 -2.18 5.01 -5.76
N ALA A 22 -1.95 4.15 -6.73
CA ALA A 22 -1.67 2.74 -6.53
C ALA A 22 -0.36 2.36 -7.20
N SER A 23 0.46 1.58 -6.50
CA SER A 23 1.74 1.08 -7.02
C SER A 23 1.88 -0.39 -6.66
N PHE A 24 2.11 -1.20 -7.67
CA PHE A 24 2.44 -2.61 -7.50
C PHE A 24 3.95 -2.79 -7.45
N ASN A 25 4.38 -3.77 -6.70
CA ASN A 25 5.79 -4.10 -6.65
C ASN A 25 6.22 -4.82 -7.93
N ALA A 26 7.38 -4.47 -8.46
CA ALA A 26 7.94 -5.11 -9.65
C ALA A 26 8.19 -6.62 -9.47
N LYS A 27 8.45 -7.04 -8.23
CA LYS A 27 8.60 -8.44 -7.82
C LYS A 27 7.87 -8.73 -6.50
N SER A 28 8.08 -9.93 -5.97
CA SER A 28 7.59 -10.30 -4.64
C SER A 28 8.19 -9.40 -3.56
N TYR A 29 7.41 -9.11 -2.52
CA TYR A 29 7.90 -8.43 -1.32
C TYR A 29 8.92 -9.26 -0.49
N ARG A 30 9.15 -10.53 -0.86
CA ARG A 30 10.20 -11.41 -0.32
C ARG A 30 11.51 -11.33 -1.10
N TYR A 31 11.74 -10.25 -1.77
CA TYR A 31 12.90 -10.13 -2.64
C TYR A 31 14.16 -9.76 -1.87
N LYS A 32 15.23 -10.53 -2.09
CA LYS A 32 16.59 -10.21 -1.63
C LYS A 32 17.32 -9.47 -2.74
N LEU A 33 18.03 -8.42 -2.38
CA LEU A 33 18.91 -7.71 -3.29
C LEU A 33 20.31 -8.30 -3.16
N ASP A 34 20.68 -9.13 -4.11
CA ASP A 34 21.94 -9.86 -4.11
C ASP A 34 23.07 -9.11 -4.85
N GLY A 35 22.83 -7.86 -5.23
CA GLY A 35 23.80 -7.03 -5.96
C GLY A 35 23.27 -5.64 -6.31
N ASP A 36 23.84 -5.04 -7.35
CA ASP A 36 23.44 -3.71 -7.81
C ASP A 36 22.02 -3.76 -8.39
N VAL A 37 21.14 -2.93 -7.87
CA VAL A 37 19.74 -2.79 -8.32
C VAL A 37 19.65 -2.51 -9.83
N ARG A 38 20.67 -1.87 -10.43
CA ARG A 38 20.72 -1.60 -11.87
C ARG A 38 20.85 -2.87 -12.71
N ALA A 39 21.41 -3.93 -12.17
CA ALA A 39 21.57 -5.21 -12.85
C ALA A 39 20.34 -6.11 -12.72
N ASP A 40 19.36 -5.72 -11.92
CA ASP A 40 18.14 -6.48 -11.74
C ASP A 40 17.20 -6.30 -12.94
N LEU A 41 17.08 -7.36 -13.73
CA LEU A 41 16.24 -7.35 -14.93
C LEU A 41 14.77 -7.00 -14.64
N SER A 42 14.25 -7.40 -13.48
CA SER A 42 12.86 -7.08 -13.11
C SER A 42 12.66 -5.60 -12.80
N VAL A 43 13.66 -4.93 -12.26
CA VAL A 43 13.65 -3.48 -12.06
C VAL A 43 13.69 -2.78 -13.41
N ILE A 44 14.56 -3.24 -14.32
CA ILE A 44 14.67 -2.71 -15.68
C ILE A 44 13.34 -2.88 -16.42
N ASP A 45 12.76 -4.06 -16.40
CA ASP A 45 11.46 -4.34 -17.05
C ASP A 45 10.34 -3.50 -16.45
N GLY A 46 10.30 -3.34 -15.13
CA GLY A 46 9.34 -2.47 -14.45
C GLY A 46 9.48 -1.00 -14.88
N ILE A 47 10.70 -0.50 -14.99
CA ILE A 47 10.97 0.87 -15.46
C ILE A 47 10.50 1.05 -16.91
N ASN A 48 10.82 0.11 -17.78
CA ASN A 48 10.42 0.14 -19.18
C ASN A 48 8.89 0.12 -19.31
N LYS A 49 8.22 -0.73 -18.53
CA LYS A 49 6.77 -0.81 -18.51
C LYS A 49 6.14 0.51 -18.02
N ALA A 50 6.60 1.06 -16.91
CA ALA A 50 6.13 2.34 -16.39
C ALA A 50 6.36 3.49 -17.37
N TYR A 51 7.48 3.47 -18.09
CA TYR A 51 7.80 4.45 -19.12
C TYR A 51 6.81 4.40 -20.29
N ILE A 52 6.44 3.19 -20.73
CA ILE A 52 5.45 2.98 -21.80
C ILE A 52 4.05 3.37 -21.30
N GLU A 53 3.64 2.89 -20.14
CA GLU A 53 2.30 3.14 -19.53
C GLU A 53 2.01 4.62 -19.30
N THR A 54 3.04 5.43 -19.05
CA THR A 54 2.92 6.87 -18.77
C THR A 54 3.31 7.77 -19.93
N ASN A 55 3.23 7.28 -21.17
CA ASN A 55 3.66 8.02 -22.36
C ASN A 55 5.11 8.51 -22.25
N MET A 56 5.99 7.64 -21.78
CA MET A 56 7.42 7.89 -21.71
C MET A 56 7.84 9.07 -20.80
N LYS A 57 7.06 9.37 -19.76
CA LYS A 57 7.32 10.53 -18.89
C LYS A 57 7.53 10.23 -17.42
N LEU A 58 7.11 9.04 -16.92
CA LEU A 58 7.26 8.64 -15.52
C LEU A 58 7.87 7.23 -15.40
N PRO A 59 9.16 7.07 -15.64
CA PRO A 59 9.85 5.80 -15.56
C PRO A 59 10.16 5.47 -14.09
N TRP A 60 9.13 5.36 -13.24
CA TRP A 60 9.30 5.06 -11.83
C TRP A 60 8.79 3.66 -11.52
N VAL A 61 9.55 2.97 -10.71
CA VAL A 61 9.21 1.67 -10.15
C VAL A 61 9.33 1.72 -8.64
N ASN A 62 8.30 1.26 -7.96
CA ASN A 62 8.38 0.97 -6.54
C ASN A 62 8.87 -0.47 -6.38
N HIS A 63 9.98 -0.65 -5.67
CA HIS A 63 10.60 -1.95 -5.45
C HIS A 63 10.78 -2.19 -3.96
N LEU A 64 10.06 -3.18 -3.45
CA LEU A 64 10.20 -3.64 -2.07
C LEU A 64 11.27 -4.72 -2.00
N TYR A 65 11.94 -4.80 -0.87
CA TYR A 65 12.85 -5.90 -0.57
C TYR A 65 12.70 -6.32 0.90
N GLY A 66 12.95 -7.59 1.19
CA GLY A 66 12.82 -8.12 2.53
C GLY A 66 12.55 -9.62 2.57
N THR A 67 12.17 -10.11 3.73
CA THR A 67 11.95 -11.55 3.98
C THR A 67 10.52 -12.01 3.77
N GLY A 68 9.56 -11.09 3.64
CA GLY A 68 8.15 -11.40 3.46
C GLY A 68 7.56 -12.23 4.60
N ASP A 69 6.82 -13.29 4.27
CA ASP A 69 6.12 -14.15 5.23
C ASP A 69 7.04 -14.97 6.15
N TRP A 70 8.33 -14.94 5.94
CA TRP A 70 9.29 -15.70 6.74
C TRP A 70 9.58 -15.07 8.11
N GLY A 71 9.04 -13.87 8.35
CA GLY A 71 9.36 -13.07 9.52
C GLY A 71 10.81 -12.59 9.52
N GLY A 72 11.08 -11.53 10.24
CA GLY A 72 12.41 -10.95 10.34
C GLY A 72 12.59 -9.69 9.51
N SER A 73 13.84 -9.35 9.28
CA SER A 73 14.27 -8.13 8.57
C SER A 73 14.99 -8.47 7.27
N PRO A 74 15.21 -7.51 6.38
CA PRO A 74 16.17 -7.65 5.30
C PRO A 74 17.53 -8.08 5.82
N THR A 75 18.30 -8.84 5.03
CA THR A 75 19.66 -9.20 5.38
C THR A 75 20.57 -7.97 5.36
N GLU A 76 21.62 -7.96 6.16
CA GLU A 76 22.63 -6.89 6.13
C GLU A 76 23.22 -6.71 4.74
N GLU A 77 23.42 -7.79 4.00
CA GLU A 77 23.90 -7.75 2.63
C GLU A 77 22.93 -7.01 1.70
N SER A 78 21.63 -7.32 1.76
CA SER A 78 20.63 -6.59 0.98
C SER A 78 20.61 -5.08 1.31
N VAL A 79 20.75 -4.72 2.59
CA VAL A 79 20.80 -3.31 3.01
C VAL A 79 22.06 -2.63 2.46
N LYS A 80 23.23 -3.28 2.53
CA LYS A 80 24.47 -2.78 1.94
C LYS A 80 24.35 -2.59 0.43
N ASN A 81 23.78 -3.56 -0.27
CA ASN A 81 23.56 -3.50 -1.72
C ASN A 81 22.66 -2.33 -2.13
N VAL A 82 21.60 -2.04 -1.34
CA VAL A 82 20.77 -0.84 -1.55
C VAL A 82 21.59 0.44 -1.37
N ASP A 83 22.34 0.53 -0.28
CA ASP A 83 23.15 1.71 0.07
C ASP A 83 24.21 1.98 -1.01
N GLU A 84 24.90 0.94 -1.46
CA GLU A 84 25.86 1.02 -2.57
C GLU A 84 25.20 1.42 -3.88
N SER A 85 24.02 0.86 -4.19
CA SER A 85 23.25 1.23 -5.39
C SER A 85 22.84 2.71 -5.35
N VAL A 86 22.41 3.22 -4.20
CA VAL A 86 22.06 4.63 -4.02
C VAL A 86 23.30 5.53 -4.24
N ARG A 87 24.44 5.17 -3.65
CA ARG A 87 25.69 5.94 -3.78
C ARG A 87 26.22 5.93 -5.23
N ALA A 88 26.26 4.76 -5.84
CA ALA A 88 26.75 4.59 -7.20
C ALA A 88 25.90 5.32 -8.26
N ASN A 89 24.62 5.57 -7.93
CA ASN A 89 23.67 6.19 -8.86
C ASN A 89 23.36 7.66 -8.53
N LYS A 90 24.04 8.25 -7.56
CA LYS A 90 23.77 9.63 -7.13
C LYS A 90 23.84 10.66 -8.26
N ASP A 91 24.83 10.51 -9.14
CA ASP A 91 25.09 11.42 -10.24
C ASP A 91 24.70 10.85 -11.62
N ASN A 92 24.02 9.68 -11.62
CA ASN A 92 23.58 9.05 -12.86
C ASN A 92 22.33 9.76 -13.37
N LYS A 93 22.41 10.29 -14.59
CA LYS A 93 21.31 11.02 -15.23
C LYS A 93 20.24 10.10 -15.84
N LEU A 94 20.58 8.84 -16.11
CA LEU A 94 19.67 7.88 -16.76
C LEU A 94 18.92 7.01 -15.76
N PHE A 95 19.53 6.72 -14.61
CA PHE A 95 18.99 5.81 -13.62
C PHE A 95 19.33 6.30 -12.21
N GLN A 96 18.31 6.48 -11.39
CA GLN A 96 18.48 6.86 -9.98
C GLN A 96 17.85 5.81 -9.09
N VAL A 97 18.60 5.38 -8.07
CA VAL A 97 18.10 4.57 -6.97
C VAL A 97 17.89 5.46 -5.76
N ILE A 98 16.69 5.41 -5.19
CA ILE A 98 16.32 6.21 -4.03
C ILE A 98 15.75 5.28 -2.96
N SER A 99 16.46 5.16 -1.83
CA SER A 99 15.88 4.56 -0.63
C SER A 99 14.87 5.55 -0.03
N ALA A 100 13.63 5.15 0.08
CA ALA A 100 12.56 6.05 0.49
C ALA A 100 11.44 5.32 1.24
N ARG A 101 10.63 6.08 1.97
CA ARG A 101 9.37 5.56 2.49
C ARG A 101 8.42 5.23 1.33
N SER A 102 7.55 4.26 1.55
CA SER A 102 6.58 3.77 0.53
C SER A 102 5.65 4.86 -0.03
N ASP A 103 5.38 5.92 0.73
CA ASP A 103 4.53 7.04 0.31
C ASP A 103 5.21 8.03 -0.67
N LYS A 104 6.53 7.93 -0.83
CA LYS A 104 7.31 8.89 -1.63
C LYS A 104 6.89 8.91 -3.10
N VAL A 105 6.63 7.74 -3.68
CA VAL A 105 6.19 7.60 -5.07
C VAL A 105 4.85 8.32 -5.29
N PHE A 106 3.92 8.21 -4.35
CA PHE A 106 2.60 8.82 -4.46
C PHE A 106 2.63 10.33 -4.32
N THR A 107 3.50 10.85 -3.47
CA THR A 107 3.73 12.31 -3.35
C THR A 107 4.23 12.89 -4.67
N LYS A 108 5.09 12.16 -5.38
CA LYS A 108 5.56 12.55 -6.71
C LYS A 108 4.45 12.39 -7.75
N LEU A 109 3.73 11.27 -7.75
CA LEU A 109 2.65 10.98 -8.69
C LEU A 109 1.55 12.05 -8.67
N LYS A 110 1.18 12.52 -7.49
CA LYS A 110 0.18 13.58 -7.30
C LYS A 110 0.48 14.86 -8.10
N ARG A 111 1.75 15.19 -8.32
CA ARG A 111 2.17 16.37 -9.07
C ARG A 111 1.83 16.26 -10.56
N TYR A 112 1.65 15.06 -11.07
CA TYR A 112 1.38 14.77 -12.47
C TYR A 112 -0.07 14.37 -12.74
N ASN A 113 -0.86 14.13 -11.69
CA ASN A 113 -2.23 13.63 -11.82
C ASN A 113 -3.18 14.59 -12.57
N ASN A 114 -2.85 15.87 -12.63
CA ASN A 114 -3.68 16.89 -13.27
C ASN A 114 -3.43 17.04 -14.79
N GLY A 115 -2.78 16.08 -15.43
CA GLY A 115 -2.45 16.13 -16.85
C GLY A 115 -1.38 17.18 -17.20
N ALA A 116 -0.75 17.79 -16.21
CA ALA A 116 0.34 18.72 -16.42
C ALA A 116 1.49 18.03 -17.17
N ASN A 117 2.05 18.71 -18.14
CA ASN A 117 3.17 18.24 -18.96
C ASN A 117 2.87 17.02 -19.86
N GLY A 118 1.60 16.73 -20.17
CA GLY A 118 1.20 15.63 -21.05
C GLY A 118 1.56 14.24 -20.52
N VAL A 119 1.65 14.09 -19.21
CA VAL A 119 1.82 12.79 -18.56
C VAL A 119 0.47 12.08 -18.54
N PHE A 120 0.45 10.86 -19.06
CA PHE A 120 -0.68 9.96 -18.91
C PHE A 120 -0.47 9.11 -17.66
N ILE A 121 -1.45 9.10 -16.76
CA ILE A 121 -1.46 8.21 -15.60
C ILE A 121 -2.60 7.23 -15.80
N PRO A 122 -2.30 5.91 -15.93
CA PRO A 122 -3.33 4.89 -16.08
C PRO A 122 -4.31 4.89 -14.90
N ARG A 123 -5.57 4.59 -15.19
CA ARG A 123 -6.63 4.52 -14.17
C ARG A 123 -7.33 3.18 -14.22
N TYR A 124 -7.67 2.67 -13.05
CA TYR A 124 -8.46 1.45 -12.89
C TYR A 124 -9.62 1.71 -11.93
N LYS A 125 -10.82 1.39 -12.35
CA LYS A 125 -12.03 1.41 -11.51
C LYS A 125 -12.53 0.00 -11.34
N GLY A 126 -12.59 -0.47 -10.12
CA GLY A 126 -13.04 -1.83 -9.80
C GLY A 126 -12.25 -2.42 -8.63
N ASP A 127 -12.56 -3.66 -8.29
CA ASP A 127 -11.91 -4.38 -7.21
C ASP A 127 -10.54 -4.94 -7.64
N MET A 128 -9.56 -4.80 -6.77
CA MET A 128 -8.24 -5.41 -6.94
C MET A 128 -8.23 -6.81 -6.32
N LEU A 129 -8.99 -7.73 -6.88
CA LEU A 129 -9.16 -9.08 -6.34
C LEU A 129 -7.93 -9.96 -6.54
N MET A 130 -7.54 -10.65 -5.48
CA MET A 130 -6.54 -11.73 -5.55
C MET A 130 -7.22 -13.03 -6.00
N THR A 131 -7.33 -13.21 -7.31
CA THR A 131 -8.08 -14.35 -7.88
C THR A 131 -7.38 -15.70 -7.73
N ASN A 132 -6.05 -15.70 -7.64
CA ASN A 132 -5.25 -16.92 -7.61
C ASN A 132 -4.90 -17.38 -6.18
N HIS A 133 -5.03 -16.50 -5.20
CA HIS A 133 -4.66 -16.77 -3.82
C HIS A 133 -5.48 -15.88 -2.88
N GLY A 134 -6.07 -16.48 -1.88
CA GLY A 134 -6.73 -15.76 -0.81
C GLY A 134 -8.12 -15.17 -1.14
N ALA A 135 -8.70 -15.42 -2.31
CA ALA A 135 -10.04 -14.90 -2.64
C ALA A 135 -11.11 -15.37 -1.65
N GLY A 136 -11.00 -16.60 -1.14
CA GLY A 136 -11.89 -17.13 -0.09
C GLY A 136 -11.84 -16.36 1.24
N CYS A 137 -10.76 -15.66 1.52
CA CYS A 137 -10.62 -14.85 2.72
C CYS A 137 -11.62 -13.70 2.79
N TYR A 138 -12.15 -13.23 1.67
CA TYR A 138 -13.16 -12.17 1.64
C TYR A 138 -14.51 -12.62 2.23
N THR A 139 -14.84 -13.88 2.11
CA THR A 139 -16.14 -14.43 2.49
C THR A 139 -16.09 -15.46 3.61
N SER A 140 -14.91 -16.02 3.91
CA SER A 140 -14.78 -16.97 5.01
C SER A 140 -15.17 -16.33 6.34
N ARG A 141 -15.82 -17.11 7.24
CA ARG A 141 -16.25 -16.63 8.54
C ARG A 141 -17.02 -15.29 8.48
N THR A 142 -17.97 -15.21 7.57
CA THR A 142 -18.77 -13.99 7.29
C THR A 142 -19.35 -13.37 8.56
N GLN A 143 -19.73 -14.19 9.55
CA GLN A 143 -20.25 -13.68 10.81
C GLN A 143 -19.21 -12.87 11.59
N SER A 144 -17.94 -13.30 11.64
CA SER A 144 -16.85 -12.55 12.29
C SER A 144 -16.64 -11.20 11.63
N LYS A 145 -16.62 -11.16 10.30
CA LYS A 145 -16.50 -9.91 9.53
C LYS A 145 -17.66 -8.95 9.80
N ARG A 146 -18.86 -9.50 9.87
CA ARG A 146 -20.07 -8.73 10.17
C ARG A 146 -20.07 -8.18 11.60
N LEU A 147 -19.60 -8.95 12.58
CA LEU A 147 -19.46 -8.50 13.95
C LEU A 147 -18.35 -7.45 14.11
N ASP A 148 -17.23 -7.60 13.40
CA ASP A 148 -16.17 -6.60 13.37
C ASP A 148 -16.69 -5.26 12.84
N TYR A 149 -17.36 -5.25 11.70
CA TYR A 149 -18.00 -4.07 11.16
C TYR A 149 -19.01 -3.43 12.11
N GLN A 150 -19.87 -4.24 12.76
CA GLN A 150 -20.83 -3.72 13.74
C GLN A 150 -20.13 -3.12 14.96
N SER A 151 -19.05 -3.74 15.42
CA SER A 151 -18.24 -3.24 16.55
C SER A 151 -17.62 -1.89 16.24
N GLU A 152 -17.09 -1.74 15.01
CA GLU A 152 -16.56 -0.47 14.52
C GLU A 152 -17.63 0.63 14.51
N GLN A 153 -18.81 0.35 13.94
CA GLN A 153 -19.90 1.33 13.89
C GLN A 153 -20.39 1.74 15.30
N ILE A 154 -20.50 0.78 16.23
CA ILE A 154 -20.86 1.05 17.61
C ILE A 154 -19.78 1.88 18.31
N ALA A 155 -18.51 1.55 18.11
CA ALA A 155 -17.39 2.30 18.70
C ALA A 155 -17.37 3.76 18.22
N HIS A 156 -17.54 4.01 16.93
CA HIS A 156 -17.67 5.37 16.39
C HIS A 156 -18.84 6.13 17.00
N SER A 157 -20.01 5.49 17.07
CA SER A 157 -21.20 6.10 17.64
C SER A 157 -21.03 6.43 19.12
N ALA A 158 -20.41 5.52 19.86
CA ALA A 158 -20.12 5.71 21.28
C ALA A 158 -19.11 6.85 21.49
N GLU A 159 -18.06 6.89 20.71
CA GLU A 159 -17.05 7.95 20.79
C GLU A 159 -17.63 9.33 20.49
N PHE A 160 -18.43 9.44 19.43
CA PHE A 160 -19.16 10.67 19.10
C PHE A 160 -20.09 11.12 20.22
N THR A 161 -20.92 10.19 20.73
CA THR A 161 -21.91 10.50 21.77
C THR A 161 -21.25 10.90 23.09
N CYS A 162 -20.18 10.17 23.50
CA CYS A 162 -19.43 10.48 24.71
C CYS A 162 -18.68 11.82 24.59
N SER A 163 -18.14 12.14 23.41
CA SER A 163 -17.52 13.44 23.17
C SER A 163 -18.53 14.57 23.30
N PHE A 164 -19.72 14.42 22.73
CA PHE A 164 -20.79 15.42 22.83
C PHE A 164 -21.27 15.58 24.29
N ALA A 165 -21.50 14.48 24.99
CA ALA A 165 -21.92 14.52 26.40
C ALA A 165 -20.87 15.18 27.29
N SER A 166 -19.59 14.94 27.02
CA SER A 166 -18.49 15.57 27.75
C SER A 166 -18.42 17.08 27.47
N LEU A 167 -18.61 17.49 26.23
CA LEU A 167 -18.67 18.92 25.88
C LEU A 167 -19.84 19.65 26.55
N CYS A 168 -20.97 18.95 26.73
CA CYS A 168 -22.13 19.48 27.44
C CYS A 168 -21.97 19.43 28.98
N GLY A 169 -20.89 18.89 29.50
CA GLY A 169 -20.66 18.76 30.94
C GLY A 169 -21.57 17.75 31.66
N THR A 170 -22.21 16.83 30.92
CA THR A 170 -23.15 15.86 31.45
C THR A 170 -22.53 14.51 31.75
N TYR A 171 -21.36 14.23 31.23
CA TYR A 171 -20.65 12.95 31.38
C TYR A 171 -19.15 13.11 31.17
N ASP A 172 -18.35 12.42 31.96
CA ASP A 172 -16.89 12.38 31.73
C ASP A 172 -16.53 11.48 30.57
N TYR A 173 -15.67 11.97 29.68
CA TYR A 173 -15.25 11.20 28.51
C TYR A 173 -14.51 9.91 28.90
N PRO A 174 -15.05 8.73 28.54
CA PRO A 174 -14.54 7.44 29.03
C PRO A 174 -13.34 6.95 28.19
N LYS A 175 -12.27 7.73 28.19
CA LYS A 175 -11.06 7.53 27.35
C LYS A 175 -10.49 6.12 27.45
N GLU A 176 -10.38 5.57 28.65
CA GLU A 176 -9.79 4.24 28.86
C GLU A 176 -10.66 3.13 28.28
N ASN A 177 -11.98 3.23 28.45
CA ASN A 177 -12.91 2.24 27.91
C ASN A 177 -12.96 2.25 26.39
N LEU A 178 -13.01 3.45 25.79
CA LEU A 178 -12.97 3.61 24.33
C LEU A 178 -11.64 3.11 23.76
N ASN A 179 -10.52 3.46 24.37
CA ASN A 179 -9.20 2.96 23.99
C ASN A 179 -9.12 1.44 24.04
N LYS A 180 -9.71 0.82 25.08
CA LYS A 180 -9.75 -0.63 25.22
C LYS A 180 -10.63 -1.28 24.16
N ALA A 181 -11.77 -0.67 23.84
CA ALA A 181 -12.66 -1.12 22.77
C ALA A 181 -11.97 -1.08 21.41
N TRP A 182 -11.37 0.05 21.05
CA TRP A 182 -10.63 0.22 19.80
C TRP A 182 -9.46 -0.75 19.65
N LYS A 183 -8.65 -0.92 20.69
CA LYS A 183 -7.54 -1.89 20.66
C LYS A 183 -8.01 -3.33 20.42
N ARG A 184 -9.18 -3.70 20.95
CA ARG A 184 -9.76 -5.02 20.70
C ARG A 184 -10.27 -5.16 19.26
N SER A 185 -10.99 -4.17 18.77
CA SER A 185 -11.48 -4.15 17.39
C SER A 185 -10.32 -4.23 16.39
N ILE A 186 -9.32 -3.35 16.52
CA ILE A 186 -8.15 -3.32 15.63
C ILE A 186 -7.38 -4.66 15.66
N LYS A 187 -7.32 -5.33 16.82
CA LYS A 187 -6.67 -6.64 16.92
C LYS A 187 -7.36 -7.68 16.04
N HIS A 188 -8.69 -7.65 15.94
CA HIS A 188 -9.45 -8.57 15.08
C HIS A 188 -9.36 -8.24 13.58
N GLN A 189 -8.87 -7.07 13.22
CA GLN A 189 -8.60 -6.69 11.82
C GLN A 189 -7.24 -7.20 11.31
N PHE A 190 -6.48 -7.90 12.16
CA PHE A 190 -5.24 -8.55 11.74
C PHE A 190 -5.51 -9.56 10.63
N HIS A 191 -4.65 -9.59 9.61
CA HIS A 191 -4.88 -10.35 8.38
C HIS A 191 -5.03 -11.87 8.59
N ASP A 192 -4.47 -12.44 9.67
CA ASP A 192 -4.63 -13.85 10.01
C ASP A 192 -5.82 -14.12 10.96
N ASP A 193 -6.57 -13.11 11.36
CA ASP A 193 -7.79 -13.24 12.18
C ASP A 193 -9.03 -12.99 11.30
N ILE A 194 -9.18 -11.78 10.73
CA ILE A 194 -10.37 -11.41 9.95
C ILE A 194 -10.52 -12.21 8.66
N THR A 195 -9.46 -12.76 8.13
CA THR A 195 -9.48 -13.66 6.96
C THR A 195 -10.11 -15.01 7.27
N GLY A 196 -10.27 -15.38 8.53
CA GLY A 196 -11.00 -16.55 8.96
C GLY A 196 -10.14 -17.79 9.25
N THR A 197 -8.89 -17.59 9.59
CA THR A 197 -8.00 -18.64 10.11
C THR A 197 -8.32 -18.99 11.57
#